data_ec1b4981515dd5eab715af87936f9ed4
#
_entry.id   ec1b4981515dd5eab715af87936f9ed4
#
_cell.length_a   1.000
_cell.length_b   1.000
_cell.length_c   1.000
_cell.angle_alpha   90.00
_cell.angle_beta   90.00
_cell.angle_gamma   90.00
#
_symmetry.space_group_name_H-M   'P 1'
#
loop_
_entity.id
_entity.type
_entity.pdbx_description
1 polymer ?
#
loop_
_entity_poly.entity_id
_entity_poly.type
_entity_poly.pdbx_seq_one_letter_code
_entity_poly.pdbx_strand_id
1 'polypeptide(L)'
;MCIRDSLRTFTRLELKALPLRASSGPIGGDASHEFIILADTGESQVYLDKSLLDIDVNSFDSSEASINKMISAFSTPYSATDEKHSEKEFNEKVTKEKQLATKGIEVGHIFYFGNKYSQPMKANVLNKEGKNVNVEMGSYGIGVSRLVAAVIEAKCIEGVMKWPLVISPFDIAIIPLNNKSDTTPLDKARKIYETLKSNSIDAILDDTLESPSSKFKNFDLMGVPYQIIIGSKSNDDKLEFKELNAKTEMLTIEEIIKKIKKLKG
;
A
#
# COMPACT_ATOMS: atom_id res chain seq x y z
N MET A 1 -19.62 -2.71 -4.98
CA MET A 1 -19.15 -1.72 -3.98
C MET A 1 -17.90 -2.18 -3.24
N CYS A 2 -17.90 -3.34 -2.60
CA CYS A 2 -16.74 -3.80 -1.80
C CYS A 2 -15.42 -3.94 -2.58
N ILE A 3 -15.44 -4.46 -3.83
CA ILE A 3 -14.23 -4.52 -4.69
C ILE A 3 -13.63 -3.14 -4.88
N ARG A 4 -14.45 -2.15 -5.24
CA ARG A 4 -13.99 -0.76 -5.42
C ARG A 4 -13.33 -0.19 -4.16
N ASP A 5 -13.98 -0.33 -3.03
CA ASP A 5 -13.52 0.32 -1.80
C ASP A 5 -12.22 -0.33 -1.30
N SER A 6 -12.09 -1.64 -1.42
CA SER A 6 -10.85 -2.36 -1.12
C SER A 6 -9.72 -1.96 -2.08
N LEU A 7 -9.97 -1.94 -3.39
CA LEU A 7 -8.98 -1.52 -4.39
C LEU A 7 -8.49 -0.08 -4.13
N ARG A 8 -9.41 0.86 -3.85
CA ARG A 8 -9.04 2.24 -3.52
C ARG A 8 -8.23 2.33 -2.23
N THR A 9 -8.55 1.51 -1.23
CA THR A 9 -7.77 1.46 0.01
C THR A 9 -6.35 1.01 -0.29
N PHE A 10 -6.16 -0.09 -1.01
CA PHE A 10 -4.83 -0.57 -1.37
C PHE A 10 -4.06 0.41 -2.26
N THR A 11 -4.73 1.04 -3.23
CA THR A 11 -4.10 2.06 -4.08
C THR A 11 -3.61 3.26 -3.26
N ARG A 12 -4.38 3.72 -2.25
CA ARG A 12 -3.94 4.78 -1.33
C ARG A 12 -2.73 4.40 -0.49
N LEU A 13 -2.54 3.10 -0.24
CA LEU A 13 -1.34 2.55 0.40
C LEU A 13 -0.20 2.32 -0.61
N GLU A 14 -0.38 2.75 -1.86
CA GLU A 14 0.53 2.50 -2.99
C GLU A 14 0.78 0.99 -3.25
N LEU A 15 -0.20 0.16 -2.91
CA LEU A 15 -0.15 -1.28 -3.14
C LEU A 15 -1.02 -1.66 -4.34
N LYS A 16 -0.49 -2.52 -5.20
CA LYS A 16 -1.22 -3.09 -6.31
C LYS A 16 -1.82 -4.45 -5.89
N ALA A 17 -3.01 -4.40 -5.31
CA ALA A 17 -3.76 -5.60 -4.96
C ALA A 17 -4.74 -5.95 -6.09
N LEU A 18 -4.80 -7.23 -6.44
CA LEU A 18 -5.65 -7.77 -7.50
C LEU A 18 -6.77 -8.60 -6.89
N PRO A 19 -8.06 -8.37 -7.25
CA PRO A 19 -9.15 -9.21 -6.81
C PRO A 19 -9.20 -10.50 -7.64
N LEU A 20 -8.92 -11.63 -7.02
CA LEU A 20 -8.94 -12.94 -7.64
C LEU A 20 -10.13 -13.75 -7.15
N ARG A 21 -10.76 -14.54 -8.04
CA ARG A 21 -11.81 -15.50 -7.63
C ARG A 21 -11.24 -16.50 -6.63
N ALA A 22 -11.91 -16.62 -5.49
CA ALA A 22 -11.49 -17.45 -4.38
C ALA A 22 -12.60 -18.36 -3.89
N SER A 23 -12.25 -19.37 -3.11
CA SER A 23 -13.22 -20.23 -2.44
C SER A 23 -13.87 -19.48 -1.28
N SER A 24 -15.18 -19.71 -1.11
CA SER A 24 -15.88 -19.20 0.07
C SER A 24 -15.68 -20.08 1.31
N GLY A 25 -15.10 -21.26 1.15
CA GLY A 25 -14.88 -22.20 2.24
C GLY A 25 -16.16 -22.54 3.04
N PRO A 26 -16.02 -22.87 4.33
CA PRO A 26 -17.14 -23.20 5.21
C PRO A 26 -18.14 -22.06 5.43
N ILE A 27 -17.69 -20.80 5.32
CA ILE A 27 -18.55 -19.62 5.47
C ILE A 27 -19.61 -19.56 4.36
N GLY A 28 -19.25 -20.06 3.17
CA GLY A 28 -20.15 -20.17 2.02
C GLY A 28 -20.48 -18.82 1.38
N GLY A 29 -21.47 -18.85 0.49
CA GLY A 29 -21.88 -17.71 -0.33
C GLY A 29 -21.61 -17.98 -1.81
N ASP A 30 -22.20 -17.16 -2.68
CA ASP A 30 -22.19 -17.39 -4.12
C ASP A 30 -20.98 -16.80 -4.83
N ALA A 31 -20.35 -15.79 -4.22
CA ALA A 31 -19.16 -15.15 -4.77
C ALA A 31 -18.18 -14.76 -3.66
N SER A 32 -16.91 -14.94 -3.97
CA SER A 32 -15.79 -14.62 -3.08
C SER A 32 -14.59 -14.16 -3.90
N HIS A 33 -13.91 -13.12 -3.43
CA HIS A 33 -12.66 -12.62 -4.03
C HIS A 33 -11.65 -12.32 -2.94
N GLU A 34 -10.44 -12.83 -3.14
CA GLU A 34 -9.27 -12.44 -2.38
C GLU A 34 -8.55 -11.29 -3.07
N PHE A 35 -8.05 -10.34 -2.28
CA PHE A 35 -7.14 -9.31 -2.77
C PHE A 35 -5.71 -9.77 -2.56
N ILE A 36 -5.00 -9.99 -3.67
CA ILE A 36 -3.66 -10.55 -3.67
C ILE A 36 -2.65 -9.49 -4.15
N ILE A 37 -1.57 -9.34 -3.40
CA ILE A 37 -0.37 -8.64 -3.84
C ILE A 37 0.62 -9.67 -4.33
N LEU A 38 1.09 -9.56 -5.58
CA LEU A 38 2.06 -10.49 -6.14
C LEU A 38 3.41 -10.32 -5.43
N ALA A 39 3.95 -11.42 -4.92
CA ALA A 39 5.23 -11.48 -4.23
C ALA A 39 5.78 -12.91 -4.26
N ASP A 40 7.06 -13.07 -4.52
CA ASP A 40 7.71 -14.40 -4.59
C ASP A 40 7.68 -15.13 -3.23
N THR A 41 7.64 -14.37 -2.14
CA THR A 41 7.49 -14.87 -0.76
C THR A 41 6.06 -15.21 -0.38
N GLY A 42 5.09 -14.94 -1.28
CA GLY A 42 3.68 -15.20 -1.05
C GLY A 42 3.37 -16.68 -0.77
N GLU A 43 2.39 -16.91 0.09
CA GLU A 43 1.91 -18.25 0.46
C GLU A 43 0.87 -18.80 -0.53
N SER A 44 0.14 -17.91 -1.22
CA SER A 44 -0.95 -18.31 -2.12
C SER A 44 -0.45 -18.46 -3.57
N GLN A 45 -0.68 -19.62 -4.17
CA GLN A 45 -0.50 -19.80 -5.60
C GLN A 45 -1.67 -19.17 -6.35
N VAL A 46 -1.39 -18.39 -7.40
CA VAL A 46 -2.40 -17.65 -8.16
C VAL A 46 -2.16 -17.73 -9.66
N TYR A 47 -3.26 -17.65 -10.42
CA TYR A 47 -3.29 -17.75 -11.87
C TYR A 47 -4.10 -16.60 -12.45
N LEU A 48 -3.53 -15.82 -13.35
CA LEU A 48 -4.19 -14.63 -13.88
C LEU A 48 -3.74 -14.24 -15.29
N ASP A 49 -4.59 -13.46 -15.96
CA ASP A 49 -4.22 -12.75 -17.18
C ASP A 49 -3.36 -11.54 -16.82
N LYS A 50 -2.18 -11.42 -17.44
CA LYS A 50 -1.24 -10.29 -17.24
C LYS A 50 -1.87 -8.93 -17.51
N SER A 51 -2.93 -8.84 -18.32
CA SER A 51 -3.62 -7.58 -18.59
C SER A 51 -4.20 -6.92 -17.33
N LEU A 52 -4.47 -7.70 -16.26
CA LEU A 52 -4.86 -7.17 -14.96
C LEU A 52 -3.79 -6.28 -14.32
N LEU A 53 -2.52 -6.50 -14.66
CA LEU A 53 -1.41 -5.70 -14.16
C LEU A 53 -1.37 -4.28 -14.76
N ASP A 54 -2.04 -4.05 -15.87
CA ASP A 54 -2.04 -2.76 -16.56
C ASP A 54 -3.21 -1.86 -16.15
N ILE A 55 -4.15 -2.39 -15.32
CA ILE A 55 -5.30 -1.63 -14.87
C ILE A 55 -4.90 -0.60 -13.82
N ASP A 56 -5.16 0.68 -14.11
CA ASP A 56 -5.02 1.78 -13.15
C ASP A 56 -6.36 2.04 -12.45
N VAL A 57 -6.41 1.75 -11.15
CA VAL A 57 -7.60 1.97 -10.30
C VAL A 57 -7.95 3.46 -10.21
N ASN A 58 -6.97 4.36 -10.29
CA ASN A 58 -7.21 5.81 -10.21
C ASN A 58 -7.88 6.38 -11.46
N SER A 59 -7.91 5.64 -12.57
CA SER A 59 -8.63 6.04 -13.79
C SER A 59 -10.16 5.97 -13.64
N PHE A 60 -10.67 5.36 -12.55
CA PHE A 60 -12.09 5.19 -12.29
C PHE A 60 -12.57 6.18 -11.21
N ASP A 61 -13.60 6.95 -11.53
CA ASP A 61 -14.26 7.85 -10.60
C ASP A 61 -15.34 7.15 -9.75
N SER A 62 -16.12 7.91 -8.96
CA SER A 62 -17.17 7.37 -8.08
C SER A 62 -18.55 7.26 -8.75
N SER A 63 -18.68 7.55 -10.04
CA SER A 63 -19.93 7.38 -10.78
C SER A 63 -20.27 5.89 -10.93
N GLU A 64 -21.56 5.57 -10.94
CA GLU A 64 -22.05 4.20 -11.10
C GLU A 64 -21.52 3.54 -12.39
N ALA A 65 -21.49 4.31 -13.49
CA ALA A 65 -20.99 3.83 -14.77
C ALA A 65 -19.49 3.48 -14.70
N SER A 66 -18.69 4.30 -14.03
CA SER A 66 -17.25 4.08 -13.84
C SER A 66 -16.98 2.90 -12.91
N ILE A 67 -17.78 2.76 -11.83
CA ILE A 67 -17.70 1.61 -10.92
C ILE A 67 -17.99 0.30 -11.68
N ASN A 68 -19.02 0.28 -12.52
CA ASN A 68 -19.35 -0.89 -13.31
C ASN A 68 -18.26 -1.25 -14.33
N LYS A 69 -17.64 -0.24 -14.96
CA LYS A 69 -16.47 -0.43 -15.83
C LYS A 69 -15.29 -1.04 -15.07
N MET A 70 -14.99 -0.54 -13.86
CA MET A 70 -13.92 -1.07 -13.03
C MET A 70 -14.19 -2.53 -12.62
N ILE A 71 -15.41 -2.84 -12.18
CA ILE A 71 -15.80 -4.22 -11.85
C ILE A 71 -15.60 -5.13 -13.06
N SER A 72 -16.07 -4.70 -14.25
CA SER A 72 -15.90 -5.47 -15.48
C SER A 72 -14.43 -5.65 -15.85
N ALA A 73 -13.61 -4.61 -15.71
CA ALA A 73 -12.18 -4.67 -16.01
C ALA A 73 -11.44 -5.72 -15.18
N PHE A 74 -11.81 -5.88 -13.89
CA PHE A 74 -11.19 -6.86 -13.02
C PHE A 74 -11.86 -8.25 -13.03
N SER A 75 -13.14 -8.37 -13.42
CA SER A 75 -13.86 -9.64 -13.40
C SER A 75 -13.93 -10.37 -14.75
N THR A 76 -13.70 -9.65 -15.86
CA THR A 76 -13.72 -10.25 -17.21
C THR A 76 -12.46 -11.07 -17.52
N PRO A 77 -11.23 -10.56 -17.27
CA PRO A 77 -10.04 -11.36 -17.45
C PRO A 77 -9.99 -12.51 -16.43
N TYR A 78 -9.33 -13.59 -16.82
CA TYR A 78 -9.17 -14.73 -15.92
C TYR A 78 -8.30 -14.36 -14.72
N SER A 79 -8.81 -14.64 -13.51
CA SER A 79 -8.03 -14.54 -12.27
C SER A 79 -8.60 -15.52 -11.24
N ALA A 80 -7.75 -16.32 -10.61
CA ALA A 80 -8.17 -17.30 -9.62
C ALA A 80 -7.05 -17.64 -8.64
N THR A 81 -7.42 -17.93 -7.39
CA THR A 81 -6.55 -18.66 -6.45
C THR A 81 -6.49 -20.14 -6.85
N ASP A 82 -5.53 -20.88 -6.30
CA ASP A 82 -5.32 -22.29 -6.60
C ASP A 82 -6.62 -23.12 -6.43
N GLU A 83 -7.38 -22.87 -5.36
CA GLU A 83 -8.64 -23.57 -5.08
C GLU A 83 -9.74 -23.35 -6.13
N LYS A 84 -9.69 -22.24 -6.87
CA LYS A 84 -10.66 -21.89 -7.93
C LYS A 84 -10.05 -21.94 -9.33
N HIS A 85 -8.81 -22.36 -9.43
CA HIS A 85 -8.14 -22.50 -10.72
C HIS A 85 -8.76 -23.65 -11.54
N SER A 86 -8.90 -23.40 -12.83
CA SER A 86 -9.25 -24.41 -13.84
C SER A 86 -8.29 -24.28 -15.01
N GLU A 87 -7.40 -25.24 -15.15
CA GLU A 87 -6.42 -25.27 -16.23
C GLU A 87 -7.07 -25.20 -17.62
N LYS A 88 -8.22 -25.87 -17.79
CA LYS A 88 -8.99 -25.83 -19.03
C LYS A 88 -9.47 -24.40 -19.32
N GLU A 89 -10.16 -23.77 -18.36
CA GLU A 89 -10.68 -22.42 -18.51
C GLU A 89 -9.56 -21.40 -18.72
N PHE A 90 -8.43 -21.57 -18.02
CA PHE A 90 -7.26 -20.70 -18.14
C PHE A 90 -6.67 -20.76 -19.56
N ASN A 91 -6.50 -21.96 -20.12
CA ASN A 91 -5.99 -22.14 -21.47
C ASN A 91 -6.97 -21.69 -22.57
N GLU A 92 -8.28 -21.77 -22.33
CA GLU A 92 -9.30 -21.29 -23.25
C GLU A 92 -9.42 -19.76 -23.27
N LYS A 93 -9.26 -19.09 -22.11
CA LYS A 93 -9.51 -17.66 -21.98
C LYS A 93 -8.27 -16.78 -22.10
N VAL A 94 -7.09 -17.33 -21.83
CA VAL A 94 -5.84 -16.56 -21.77
C VAL A 94 -4.80 -17.15 -22.72
N THR A 95 -4.29 -16.35 -23.63
CA THR A 95 -3.20 -16.77 -24.50
C THR A 95 -1.93 -17.05 -23.70
N LYS A 96 -1.10 -17.99 -24.14
CA LYS A 96 0.11 -18.42 -23.39
C LYS A 96 1.03 -17.28 -22.98
N GLU A 97 1.16 -16.26 -23.83
CA GLU A 97 2.02 -15.10 -23.58
C GLU A 97 1.48 -14.22 -22.43
N LYS A 98 0.16 -14.24 -22.23
CA LYS A 98 -0.53 -13.46 -21.17
C LYS A 98 -0.78 -14.28 -19.92
N GLN A 99 -0.57 -15.59 -19.94
CA GLN A 99 -0.71 -16.42 -18.75
C GLN A 99 0.37 -16.07 -17.72
N LEU A 100 -0.06 -15.87 -16.47
CA LEU A 100 0.82 -15.70 -15.31
C LEU A 100 0.38 -16.65 -14.20
N ALA A 101 1.27 -17.57 -13.84
CA ALA A 101 1.17 -18.39 -12.64
C ALA A 101 2.27 -17.95 -11.67
N THR A 102 1.92 -17.47 -10.51
CA THR A 102 2.88 -16.89 -9.55
C THR A 102 2.35 -17.01 -8.12
N LYS A 103 3.11 -16.51 -7.17
CA LYS A 103 2.71 -16.45 -5.78
C LYS A 103 2.25 -15.04 -5.39
N GLY A 104 1.47 -14.96 -4.33
CA GLY A 104 1.05 -13.70 -3.77
C GLY A 104 0.65 -13.79 -2.29
N ILE A 105 0.47 -12.62 -1.72
CA ILE A 105 0.09 -12.42 -0.32
C ILE A 105 -1.38 -11.98 -0.32
N GLU A 106 -2.25 -12.73 0.36
CA GLU A 106 -3.64 -12.32 0.60
C GLU A 106 -3.68 -11.18 1.60
N VAL A 107 -4.16 -10.01 1.18
CA VAL A 107 -4.26 -8.81 2.03
C VAL A 107 -5.68 -8.44 2.40
N GLY A 108 -6.67 -9.06 1.77
CA GLY A 108 -8.07 -8.85 2.07
C GLY A 108 -8.95 -9.87 1.40
N HIS A 109 -10.19 -9.97 1.86
CA HIS A 109 -11.17 -10.92 1.34
C HIS A 109 -12.57 -10.32 1.38
N ILE A 110 -13.35 -10.57 0.35
CA ILE A 110 -14.75 -10.17 0.29
C ILE A 110 -15.63 -11.37 -0.04
N PHE A 111 -16.81 -11.41 0.59
CA PHE A 111 -17.81 -12.46 0.42
C PHE A 111 -19.17 -11.84 0.12
N TYR A 112 -19.92 -12.47 -0.75
CA TYR A 112 -21.34 -12.23 -0.95
C TYR A 112 -22.13 -13.44 -0.49
N PHE A 113 -22.97 -13.28 0.51
CA PHE A 113 -23.74 -14.35 1.14
C PHE A 113 -25.20 -14.43 0.64
N GLY A 114 -25.65 -13.44 -0.14
CA GLY A 114 -27.06 -13.29 -0.45
C GLY A 114 -27.91 -13.26 0.84
N ASN A 115 -28.92 -14.11 0.91
CA ASN A 115 -29.79 -14.21 2.09
C ASN A 115 -29.51 -15.46 2.97
N LYS A 116 -28.38 -16.12 2.77
CA LYS A 116 -28.00 -17.36 3.49
C LYS A 116 -28.12 -17.23 5.02
N TYR A 117 -27.72 -16.09 5.56
CA TYR A 117 -27.75 -15.82 7.00
C TYR A 117 -28.98 -15.01 7.42
N SER A 118 -29.41 -14.04 6.62
CA SER A 118 -30.55 -13.17 6.94
C SER A 118 -31.89 -13.91 6.98
N GLN A 119 -32.07 -14.89 6.07
CA GLN A 119 -33.31 -15.66 6.02
C GLN A 119 -33.56 -16.47 7.30
N PRO A 120 -32.65 -17.33 7.81
CA PRO A 120 -32.88 -18.06 9.07
C PRO A 120 -32.93 -17.12 10.28
N MET A 121 -32.26 -15.99 10.24
CA MET A 121 -32.29 -14.96 11.29
C MET A 121 -33.57 -14.09 11.24
N LYS A 122 -34.40 -14.25 10.19
CA LYS A 122 -35.58 -13.40 9.93
C LYS A 122 -35.25 -11.92 9.87
N ALA A 123 -34.04 -11.59 9.38
CA ALA A 123 -33.58 -10.21 9.19
C ALA A 123 -34.22 -9.64 7.93
N ASN A 124 -35.32 -8.93 8.07
CA ASN A 124 -36.12 -8.41 6.98
C ASN A 124 -36.21 -6.90 7.03
N VAL A 125 -36.38 -6.28 5.88
CA VAL A 125 -36.66 -4.84 5.71
C VAL A 125 -37.82 -4.65 4.74
N LEU A 126 -38.49 -3.50 4.83
CA LEU A 126 -39.48 -3.11 3.83
C LEU A 126 -38.75 -2.51 2.61
N ASN A 127 -39.03 -3.02 1.43
CA ASN A 127 -38.55 -2.44 0.18
C ASN A 127 -39.37 -1.17 -0.18
N LYS A 128 -39.03 -0.53 -1.29
CA LYS A 128 -39.71 0.69 -1.75
C LYS A 128 -41.20 0.51 -2.04
N GLU A 129 -41.63 -0.74 -2.31
CA GLU A 129 -43.02 -1.12 -2.54
C GLU A 129 -43.75 -1.55 -1.26
N GLY A 130 -43.13 -1.40 -0.07
CA GLY A 130 -43.69 -1.76 1.21
C GLY A 130 -43.75 -3.29 1.46
N LYS A 131 -43.01 -4.10 0.70
CA LYS A 131 -42.96 -5.57 0.88
C LYS A 131 -41.79 -5.96 1.75
N ASN A 132 -41.99 -6.92 2.65
CA ASN A 132 -40.92 -7.53 3.41
C ASN A 132 -40.01 -8.35 2.49
N VAL A 133 -38.70 -8.01 2.54
CA VAL A 133 -37.65 -8.73 1.83
C VAL A 133 -36.51 -9.06 2.80
N ASN A 134 -35.88 -10.22 2.63
CA ASN A 134 -34.67 -10.56 3.38
C ASN A 134 -33.53 -9.64 2.99
N VAL A 135 -32.73 -9.22 3.97
CA VAL A 135 -31.52 -8.43 3.72
C VAL A 135 -30.49 -9.27 3.01
N GLU A 136 -29.95 -8.78 1.91
CA GLU A 136 -28.75 -9.37 1.31
C GLU A 136 -27.53 -8.99 2.11
N MET A 137 -26.68 -9.98 2.37
CA MET A 137 -25.51 -9.82 3.26
C MET A 137 -24.22 -10.12 2.52
N GLY A 138 -23.19 -9.42 2.91
CA GLY A 138 -21.82 -9.66 2.53
C GLY A 138 -20.88 -9.38 3.69
N SER A 139 -19.65 -9.84 3.57
CA SER A 139 -18.57 -9.53 4.50
C SER A 139 -17.33 -9.15 3.72
N TYR A 140 -16.54 -8.26 4.29
CA TYR A 140 -15.26 -7.88 3.72
C TYR A 140 -14.29 -7.52 4.84
N GLY A 141 -13.05 -7.93 4.66
CA GLY A 141 -12.00 -7.71 5.63
C GLY A 141 -10.67 -7.36 4.97
N ILE A 142 -9.85 -6.65 5.72
CA ILE A 142 -8.46 -6.33 5.36
C ILE A 142 -7.57 -6.81 6.50
N GLY A 143 -6.50 -7.54 6.17
CA GLY A 143 -5.51 -8.01 7.12
C GLY A 143 -4.54 -6.90 7.51
N VAL A 144 -4.94 -6.00 8.44
CA VAL A 144 -4.15 -4.80 8.78
C VAL A 144 -2.73 -5.14 9.24
N SER A 145 -2.54 -6.14 10.08
CA SER A 145 -1.21 -6.58 10.52
C SER A 145 -0.41 -7.24 9.39
N ARG A 146 -1.08 -7.98 8.50
CA ARG A 146 -0.46 -8.58 7.31
C ARG A 146 -0.01 -7.53 6.29
N LEU A 147 -0.70 -6.39 6.22
CA LEU A 147 -0.33 -5.28 5.34
C LEU A 147 1.08 -4.75 5.62
N VAL A 148 1.55 -4.76 6.86
CA VAL A 148 2.92 -4.33 7.20
C VAL A 148 3.94 -5.16 6.42
N ALA A 149 3.84 -6.49 6.50
CA ALA A 149 4.73 -7.39 5.75
C ALA A 149 4.54 -7.26 4.23
N ALA A 150 3.29 -7.16 3.77
CA ALA A 150 2.98 -7.02 2.34
C ALA A 150 3.54 -5.72 1.74
N VAL A 151 3.54 -4.60 2.49
CA VAL A 151 4.18 -3.35 2.08
C VAL A 151 5.69 -3.54 1.99
N ILE A 152 6.32 -4.17 2.98
CA ILE A 152 7.76 -4.44 2.97
C ILE A 152 8.13 -5.23 1.72
N GLU A 153 7.45 -6.35 1.46
CA GLU A 153 7.69 -7.18 0.27
C GLU A 153 7.50 -6.41 -1.04
N ALA A 154 6.42 -5.63 -1.16
CA ALA A 154 6.10 -4.89 -2.37
C ALA A 154 7.01 -3.66 -2.61
N LYS A 155 7.64 -3.12 -1.57
CA LYS A 155 8.42 -1.88 -1.62
C LYS A 155 9.92 -2.08 -1.35
N CYS A 156 10.37 -3.30 -1.11
CA CYS A 156 11.78 -3.64 -1.01
C CYS A 156 12.36 -3.84 -2.42
N ILE A 157 13.20 -2.92 -2.85
CA ILE A 157 13.88 -2.98 -4.16
C ILE A 157 15.38 -3.09 -3.90
N GLU A 158 16.01 -4.14 -4.42
CA GLU A 158 17.46 -4.39 -4.26
C GLU A 158 17.92 -4.36 -2.78
N GLY A 159 17.07 -4.86 -1.89
CA GLY A 159 17.36 -4.93 -0.45
C GLY A 159 17.14 -3.62 0.31
N VAL A 160 16.66 -2.57 -0.33
CA VAL A 160 16.33 -1.30 0.31
C VAL A 160 14.82 -1.14 0.38
N MET A 161 14.31 -1.06 1.61
CA MET A 161 12.90 -0.79 1.88
C MET A 161 12.63 0.73 1.83
N LYS A 162 11.54 1.13 1.19
CA LYS A 162 11.05 2.52 1.22
C LYS A 162 9.56 2.52 1.52
N TRP A 163 9.16 3.04 2.68
CA TRP A 163 7.75 3.19 3.02
C TRP A 163 7.05 4.17 2.08
N PRO A 164 5.83 3.86 1.61
CA PRO A 164 4.94 4.89 1.08
C PRO A 164 4.74 6.00 2.10
N LEU A 165 4.85 7.25 1.69
CA LEU A 165 4.80 8.40 2.61
C LEU A 165 3.51 8.43 3.44
N VAL A 166 2.39 8.00 2.86
CA VAL A 166 1.06 8.00 3.51
C VAL A 166 0.95 7.05 4.71
N ILE A 167 1.85 6.08 4.83
CA ILE A 167 1.88 5.08 5.92
C ILE A 167 3.26 4.99 6.59
N SER A 168 4.19 5.82 6.20
CA SER A 168 5.49 5.88 6.86
C SER A 168 5.32 6.35 8.31
N PRO A 169 5.95 5.69 9.27
CA PRO A 169 5.91 6.13 10.68
C PRO A 169 6.57 7.49 10.88
N PHE A 170 7.50 7.86 9.99
CA PHE A 170 8.14 9.16 9.94
C PHE A 170 8.19 9.66 8.50
N ASP A 171 7.88 10.93 8.28
CA ASP A 171 7.96 11.55 6.97
C ASP A 171 9.42 11.72 6.53
N ILE A 172 10.31 12.06 7.49
CA ILE A 172 11.68 12.44 7.22
C ILE A 172 12.63 12.06 8.37
N ALA A 173 13.82 11.60 8.02
CA ALA A 173 14.91 11.39 8.95
C ALA A 173 15.88 12.58 8.91
N ILE A 174 16.38 13.01 10.08
CA ILE A 174 17.41 14.02 10.21
C ILE A 174 18.67 13.34 10.70
N ILE A 175 19.73 13.37 9.90
CA ILE A 175 20.97 12.62 10.11
C ILE A 175 22.14 13.59 10.28
N PRO A 176 22.41 14.09 11.50
CA PRO A 176 23.59 14.89 11.77
C PRO A 176 24.84 14.01 11.77
N LEU A 177 25.87 14.46 11.08
CA LEU A 177 27.19 13.84 11.03
C LEU A 177 28.08 14.39 12.15
N ASN A 178 27.58 14.33 13.39
CA ASN A 178 28.25 14.78 14.60
C ASN A 178 29.25 13.72 15.11
N ASN A 179 30.21 14.18 15.93
CA ASN A 179 31.13 13.32 16.65
C ASN A 179 31.42 13.91 18.06
N LYS A 180 32.24 13.22 18.86
CA LYS A 180 32.54 13.65 20.23
C LYS A 180 33.18 15.05 20.34
N SER A 181 33.91 15.51 19.30
CA SER A 181 34.61 16.78 19.28
C SER A 181 33.84 17.91 18.57
N ASP A 182 32.79 17.57 17.80
CA ASP A 182 31.95 18.52 17.08
C ASP A 182 30.48 18.14 17.14
N THR A 183 29.73 18.89 17.95
CA THR A 183 28.28 18.74 18.12
C THR A 183 27.47 19.71 17.28
N THR A 184 28.09 20.60 16.55
CA THR A 184 27.44 21.65 15.73
C THR A 184 26.36 21.06 14.79
N PRO A 185 26.60 19.93 14.06
CA PRO A 185 25.58 19.32 13.23
C PRO A 185 24.34 18.89 14.03
N LEU A 186 24.51 18.37 15.26
CA LEU A 186 23.41 17.94 16.10
C LEU A 186 22.57 19.12 16.60
N ASP A 187 23.23 20.22 16.99
CA ASP A 187 22.50 21.42 17.46
C ASP A 187 21.69 22.06 16.34
N LYS A 188 22.21 22.06 15.11
CA LYS A 188 21.48 22.47 13.92
C LYS A 188 20.33 21.52 13.62
N ALA A 189 20.54 20.22 13.72
CA ALA A 189 19.53 19.18 13.51
C ALA A 189 18.34 19.32 14.46
N ARG A 190 18.59 19.63 15.74
CA ARG A 190 17.54 19.89 16.73
C ARG A 190 16.64 21.08 16.36
N LYS A 191 17.22 22.17 15.86
CA LYS A 191 16.44 23.33 15.38
C LYS A 191 15.57 22.96 14.19
N ILE A 192 16.11 22.20 13.24
CA ILE A 192 15.38 21.72 12.08
C ILE A 192 14.25 20.77 12.51
N TYR A 193 14.51 19.87 13.46
CA TYR A 193 13.50 18.97 14.03
C TYR A 193 12.31 19.75 14.61
N GLU A 194 12.55 20.77 15.44
CA GLU A 194 11.50 21.60 16.00
C GLU A 194 10.73 22.38 14.91
N THR A 195 11.43 22.86 13.88
CA THR A 195 10.80 23.53 12.74
C THR A 195 9.89 22.58 11.96
N LEU A 196 10.32 21.36 11.68
CA LEU A 196 9.49 20.35 10.99
C LEU A 196 8.26 19.96 11.84
N LYS A 197 8.47 19.71 13.12
CA LYS A 197 7.40 19.37 14.07
C LYS A 197 6.35 20.49 14.17
N SER A 198 6.76 21.75 14.25
CA SER A 198 5.82 22.89 14.27
C SER A 198 5.02 23.03 12.96
N ASN A 199 5.49 22.42 11.88
CA ASN A 199 4.83 22.37 10.58
C ASN A 199 4.04 21.08 10.35
N SER A 200 3.80 20.25 11.39
CA SER A 200 3.08 18.97 11.33
C SER A 200 3.74 17.96 10.37
N ILE A 201 5.06 17.94 10.36
CA ILE A 201 5.86 16.94 9.65
C ILE A 201 6.48 16.02 10.70
N ASP A 202 6.19 14.72 10.60
CA ASP A 202 6.71 13.71 11.51
C ASP A 202 8.16 13.40 11.16
N ALA A 203 9.08 13.87 12.00
CA ALA A 203 10.52 13.70 11.81
C ALA A 203 11.11 12.78 12.87
N ILE A 204 12.11 11.99 12.48
CA ILE A 204 12.98 11.27 13.40
C ILE A 204 14.39 11.86 13.35
N LEU A 205 14.97 12.15 14.52
CA LEU A 205 16.31 12.70 14.67
C LEU A 205 17.28 11.63 15.18
N ASP A 206 18.37 11.41 14.47
CA ASP A 206 19.48 10.58 14.96
C ASP A 206 20.41 11.41 15.87
N ASP A 207 20.26 11.27 17.16
CA ASP A 207 21.12 11.93 18.15
C ASP A 207 22.30 11.06 18.65
N THR A 208 22.52 9.91 18.02
CA THR A 208 23.60 8.98 18.38
C THR A 208 24.98 9.54 17.97
N LEU A 209 26.03 8.93 18.54
CA LEU A 209 27.42 9.20 18.18
C LEU A 209 28.00 8.13 17.24
N GLU A 210 27.14 7.38 16.58
CA GLU A 210 27.57 6.37 15.62
C GLU A 210 28.27 6.96 14.39
N SER A 211 29.00 6.12 13.67
CA SER A 211 29.65 6.56 12.43
C SER A 211 28.61 6.94 11.35
N PRO A 212 28.93 7.86 10.43
CA PRO A 212 28.04 8.18 9.32
C PRO A 212 27.53 6.97 8.55
N SER A 213 28.41 5.98 8.30
CA SER A 213 28.03 4.74 7.61
C SER A 213 27.01 3.93 8.38
N SER A 214 27.13 3.87 9.72
CA SER A 214 26.16 3.17 10.57
C SER A 214 24.81 3.87 10.54
N LYS A 215 24.80 5.21 10.70
CA LYS A 215 23.58 6.02 10.64
C LYS A 215 22.83 5.83 9.32
N PHE A 216 23.50 5.91 8.18
CA PHE A 216 22.87 5.68 6.88
C PHE A 216 22.28 4.28 6.75
N LYS A 217 23.03 3.24 7.15
CA LYS A 217 22.51 1.86 7.11
C LYS A 217 21.27 1.68 7.97
N ASN A 218 21.23 2.29 9.15
CA ASN A 218 20.06 2.22 10.03
C ASN A 218 18.82 2.82 9.35
N PHE A 219 18.94 4.01 8.75
CA PHE A 219 17.80 4.66 8.08
C PHE A 219 17.42 4.01 6.76
N ASP A 220 18.37 3.46 6.02
CA ASP A 220 18.08 2.65 4.82
C ASP A 220 17.30 1.37 5.21
N LEU A 221 17.64 0.74 6.35
CA LEU A 221 16.91 -0.42 6.88
C LEU A 221 15.53 -0.03 7.42
N MET A 222 15.41 1.13 8.08
CA MET A 222 14.12 1.64 8.56
C MET A 222 13.19 2.07 7.43
N GLY A 223 13.72 2.36 6.26
CA GLY A 223 12.94 2.70 5.08
C GLY A 223 12.25 4.08 5.13
N VAL A 224 12.75 5.03 5.95
CA VAL A 224 12.20 6.38 6.01
C VAL A 224 12.37 7.06 4.65
N PRO A 225 11.28 7.54 4.00
CA PRO A 225 11.31 7.90 2.58
C PRO A 225 12.19 9.11 2.25
N TYR A 226 12.38 10.03 3.19
CA TYR A 226 13.18 11.24 3.00
C TYR A 226 14.20 11.42 4.11
N GLN A 227 15.35 12.01 3.77
CA GLN A 227 16.46 12.23 4.70
C GLN A 227 17.00 13.67 4.54
N ILE A 228 17.31 14.34 5.66
CA ILE A 228 18.11 15.55 5.72
C ILE A 228 19.45 15.18 6.33
N ILE A 229 20.54 15.45 5.61
CA ILE A 229 21.90 15.15 6.05
C ILE A 229 22.57 16.45 6.43
N ILE A 230 23.17 16.51 7.64
CA ILE A 230 23.78 17.71 8.17
C ILE A 230 25.24 17.42 8.55
N GLY A 231 26.17 17.90 7.73
CA GLY A 231 27.61 17.84 8.02
C GLY A 231 28.10 19.12 8.67
N SER A 232 29.35 19.11 9.20
CA SER A 232 30.02 20.28 9.81
C SER A 232 30.18 21.46 8.84
N LYS A 233 30.19 21.18 7.53
CA LYS A 233 30.31 22.18 6.45
C LYS A 233 28.98 22.52 5.78
N SER A 234 27.85 22.01 6.30
CA SER A 234 26.53 22.31 5.74
C SER A 234 26.24 23.79 5.83
N ASN A 235 25.91 24.42 4.70
CA ASN A 235 25.53 25.84 4.65
C ASN A 235 24.23 26.04 5.46
N ASP A 236 24.09 27.22 6.09
CA ASP A 236 22.89 27.51 6.89
C ASP A 236 21.65 27.70 6.00
N ASP A 237 21.85 28.13 4.76
CA ASP A 237 20.73 28.42 3.84
C ASP A 237 20.20 27.18 3.10
N LYS A 238 21.04 26.16 2.89
CA LYS A 238 20.64 24.95 2.14
C LYS A 238 21.07 23.68 2.84
N LEU A 239 20.12 22.75 2.89
CA LEU A 239 20.26 21.43 3.49
C LEU A 239 20.40 20.37 2.40
N GLU A 240 21.20 19.38 2.66
CA GLU A 240 21.29 18.21 1.83
C GLU A 240 20.04 17.32 2.06
N PHE A 241 19.14 17.33 1.09
CA PHE A 241 17.88 16.58 1.11
C PHE A 241 17.97 15.41 0.14
N LYS A 242 17.65 14.23 0.60
CA LYS A 242 17.68 12.99 -0.17
C LYS A 242 16.35 12.26 -0.07
N GLU A 243 15.79 11.91 -1.20
CA GLU A 243 14.78 10.87 -1.27
C GLU A 243 15.50 9.51 -1.32
N LEU A 244 15.02 8.53 -0.57
CA LEU A 244 15.62 7.20 -0.54
C LEU A 244 15.62 6.58 -1.95
N ASN A 245 16.78 6.06 -2.38
CA ASN A 245 17.04 5.57 -3.75
C ASN A 245 17.03 6.64 -4.86
N ALA A 246 17.14 7.95 -4.52
CA ALA A 246 17.23 9.02 -5.49
C ALA A 246 18.47 9.90 -5.28
N LYS A 247 18.68 10.83 -6.21
CA LYS A 247 19.76 11.81 -6.10
C LYS A 247 19.49 12.83 -5.01
N THR A 248 20.55 13.28 -4.37
CA THR A 248 20.52 14.37 -3.37
C THR A 248 20.22 15.72 -4.04
N GLU A 249 19.39 16.52 -3.37
CA GLU A 249 19.08 17.91 -3.74
C GLU A 249 19.55 18.87 -2.62
N MET A 250 19.87 20.10 -2.97
CA MET A 250 20.18 21.15 -1.99
C MET A 250 18.99 22.10 -1.86
N LEU A 251 18.25 22.00 -0.75
CA LEU A 251 17.00 22.72 -0.53
C LEU A 251 17.01 23.53 0.77
N THR A 252 16.27 24.64 0.81
CA THR A 252 16.02 25.36 2.06
C THR A 252 14.99 24.58 2.91
N ILE A 253 14.89 24.88 4.19
CA ILE A 253 13.92 24.22 5.07
C ILE A 253 12.47 24.49 4.61
N GLU A 254 12.18 25.68 4.09
CA GLU A 254 10.88 26.06 3.56
C GLU A 254 10.52 25.25 2.31
N GLU A 255 11.48 25.05 1.41
CA GLU A 255 11.31 24.22 0.22
C GLU A 255 11.05 22.76 0.59
N ILE A 256 11.75 22.22 1.59
CA ILE A 256 11.51 20.86 2.12
C ILE A 256 10.11 20.75 2.69
N ILE A 257 9.70 21.68 3.56
CA ILE A 257 8.35 21.69 4.15
C ILE A 257 7.28 21.72 3.07
N LYS A 258 7.43 22.61 2.09
CA LYS A 258 6.49 22.72 0.96
C LYS A 258 6.41 21.41 0.16
N LYS A 259 7.58 20.79 -0.12
CA LYS A 259 7.69 19.52 -0.86
C LYS A 259 6.98 18.40 -0.12
N ILE A 260 7.26 18.20 1.16
CA ILE A 260 6.64 17.14 1.98
C ILE A 260 5.11 17.35 2.10
N LYS A 261 4.66 18.57 2.42
CA LYS A 261 3.21 18.87 2.50
C LYS A 261 2.48 18.61 1.19
N LYS A 262 3.09 18.95 0.04
CA LYS A 262 2.51 18.66 -1.28
C LYS A 262 2.39 17.17 -1.56
N LEU A 263 3.30 16.35 -1.05
CA LEU A 263 3.32 14.90 -1.25
C LEU A 263 2.34 14.16 -0.31
N LYS A 264 2.01 14.76 0.83
CA LYS A 264 1.00 14.21 1.77
C LYS A 264 -0.44 14.50 1.35
N GLY A 265 -0.68 15.40 0.40
CA GLY A 265 -1.99 15.78 -0.15
C GLY A 265 -2.43 17.12 0.37
#